data_625c0f4e9ada56eafdd473705aa6bdbc
#
_entry.id   625c0f4e9ada56eafdd473705aa6bdbc
#
_cell.length_a   1.000
_cell.length_b   1.000
_cell.length_c   1.000
_cell.angle_alpha   90.00
_cell.angle_beta   90.00
_cell.angle_gamma   90.00
#
_symmetry.space_group_name_H-M   'P 1'
#
loop_
_entity.id
_entity.type
_entity.pdbx_description
1 polymer ?
#
loop_
_entity_poly.entity_id
_entity_poly.type
_entity_poly.pdbx_seq_one_letter_code
_entity_poly.pdbx_strand_id
1 'polypeptide(L)'
;LWANFSFWLLLAGFVSGILAAAIGLIDFLTIKKVRDTRSGWIHFLSNDAALILTFFNLVPRLSNREGLILFTGLALSALAAALLTIGGFYGGELVFGFRIGVFERESDQSAE
;
A
#
# COMPACT_ATOMS: atom_id res chain seq x y z
N LEU A 1 -24.39 -4.53 11.96
CA LEU A 1 -23.51 -3.51 12.54
C LEU A 1 -22.05 -3.67 12.10
N TRP A 2 -21.49 -4.83 12.33
CA TRP A 2 -20.08 -5.12 11.94
C TRP A 2 -19.88 -5.11 10.43
N ALA A 3 -20.83 -5.58 9.64
CA ALA A 3 -20.81 -5.55 8.20
C ALA A 3 -20.74 -4.12 7.65
N ASN A 4 -21.50 -3.21 8.23
CA ASN A 4 -21.47 -1.79 7.87
C ASN A 4 -20.14 -1.14 8.23
N PHE A 5 -19.59 -1.39 9.41
CA PHE A 5 -18.27 -0.90 9.80
C PHE A 5 -17.19 -1.39 8.86
N SER A 6 -17.20 -2.68 8.56
CA SER A 6 -16.25 -3.29 7.63
C SER A 6 -16.32 -2.67 6.24
N PHE A 7 -17.54 -2.42 5.74
CA PHE A 7 -17.74 -1.75 4.46
C PHE A 7 -17.12 -0.35 4.42
N TRP A 8 -17.43 0.47 5.42
CA TRP A 8 -16.93 1.84 5.47
C TRP A 8 -15.42 1.92 5.67
N LEU A 9 -14.84 1.00 6.45
CA LEU A 9 -13.39 0.89 6.61
C LEU A 9 -12.71 0.49 5.30
N LEU A 10 -13.28 -0.48 4.57
CA LEU A 10 -12.77 -0.88 3.26
C LEU A 10 -12.86 0.26 2.25
N LEU A 11 -13.97 0.97 2.23
CA LEU A 11 -14.17 2.11 1.33
C LEU A 11 -13.16 3.23 1.63
N ALA A 12 -13.01 3.60 2.89
CA ALA A 12 -12.04 4.61 3.30
C ALA A 12 -10.62 4.20 2.96
N GLY A 13 -10.26 2.94 3.23
CA GLY A 13 -8.96 2.37 2.88
C GLY A 13 -8.72 2.35 1.38
N PHE A 14 -9.73 2.01 0.60
CA PHE A 14 -9.65 1.99 -0.87
C PHE A 14 -9.44 3.39 -1.45
N VAL A 15 -10.22 4.37 -1.02
CA VAL A 15 -10.09 5.77 -1.47
C VAL A 15 -8.72 6.34 -1.09
N SER A 16 -8.31 6.15 0.16
CA SER A 16 -6.97 6.57 0.62
C SER A 16 -5.86 5.84 -0.14
N GLY A 17 -6.07 4.56 -0.43
CA GLY A 17 -5.14 3.73 -1.20
C GLY A 17 -4.97 4.21 -2.64
N ILE A 18 -6.05 4.64 -3.30
CA ILE A 18 -5.98 5.23 -4.65
C ILE A 18 -5.14 6.51 -4.63
N LEU A 19 -5.36 7.39 -3.65
CA LEU A 19 -4.57 8.62 -3.51
C LEU A 19 -3.09 8.31 -3.27
N ALA A 20 -2.81 7.38 -2.36
CA ALA A 20 -1.45 6.93 -2.08
C ALA A 20 -0.80 6.27 -3.31
N ALA A 21 -1.55 5.46 -4.05
CA ALA A 21 -1.07 4.81 -5.27
C ALA A 21 -0.74 5.82 -6.36
N ALA A 22 -1.54 6.87 -6.51
CA ALA A 22 -1.27 7.94 -7.48
C ALA A 22 0.04 8.67 -7.16
N ILE A 23 0.24 9.03 -5.88
CA ILE A 23 1.49 9.67 -5.42
C ILE A 23 2.67 8.69 -5.58
N GLY A 24 2.50 7.46 -5.14
CA GLY A 24 3.53 6.43 -5.25
C GLY A 24 3.91 6.12 -6.70
N LEU A 25 2.95 6.14 -7.62
CA LEU A 25 3.23 5.97 -9.05
C LEU A 25 4.06 7.13 -9.60
N ILE A 26 3.74 8.36 -9.21
CA ILE A 26 4.54 9.55 -9.59
C ILE A 26 5.97 9.38 -9.09
N ASP A 27 6.16 9.02 -7.82
CA ASP A 27 7.47 8.79 -7.24
C ASP A 27 8.22 7.65 -7.95
N PHE A 28 7.53 6.55 -8.23
CA PHE A 28 8.10 5.41 -8.93
C PHE A 28 8.58 5.77 -10.34
N LEU A 29 7.83 6.61 -11.06
CA LEU A 29 8.18 7.05 -12.42
C LEU A 29 9.27 8.13 -12.43
N THR A 30 9.31 9.01 -11.41
CA THR A 30 10.21 10.16 -11.37
C THR A 30 11.52 9.87 -10.64
N ILE A 31 11.52 9.02 -9.63
CA ILE A 31 12.70 8.68 -8.84
C ILE A 31 13.33 7.40 -9.38
N LYS A 32 14.36 7.52 -10.17
CA LYS A 32 15.06 6.37 -10.77
C LYS A 32 15.60 5.40 -9.70
N LYS A 33 16.09 5.91 -8.58
CA LYS A 33 16.62 5.10 -7.48
C LYS A 33 15.60 4.10 -6.92
N VAL A 34 14.31 4.47 -6.89
CA VAL A 34 13.22 3.55 -6.48
C VAL A 34 13.11 2.38 -7.47
N ARG A 35 13.13 2.67 -8.76
CA ARG A 35 13.04 1.64 -9.81
C ARG A 35 14.27 0.74 -9.90
N ASP A 36 15.42 1.24 -9.50
CA ASP A 36 16.67 0.49 -9.53
C ASP A 36 16.82 -0.47 -8.34
N THR A 37 15.95 -0.39 -7.35
CA THR A 37 15.99 -1.25 -6.16
C THR A 37 14.93 -2.33 -6.22
N ARG A 38 15.27 -3.52 -5.71
CA ARG A 38 14.31 -4.61 -5.51
C ARG A 38 13.21 -4.22 -4.52
N SER A 39 13.58 -3.49 -3.47
CA SER A 39 12.65 -2.99 -2.45
C SER A 39 11.59 -2.07 -3.04
N GLY A 40 11.96 -1.21 -3.99
CA GLY A 40 11.03 -0.34 -4.71
C GLY A 40 9.98 -1.13 -5.49
N TRP A 41 10.38 -2.17 -6.20
CA TRP A 41 9.46 -3.04 -6.92
C TRP A 41 8.55 -3.83 -6.00
N ILE A 42 9.08 -4.42 -4.94
CA ILE A 42 8.28 -5.18 -3.96
C ILE A 42 7.27 -4.25 -3.28
N HIS A 43 7.69 -3.07 -2.85
CA HIS A 43 6.80 -2.07 -2.25
C HIS A 43 5.67 -1.69 -3.21
N PHE A 44 6.00 -1.34 -4.44
CA PHE A 44 5.03 -0.94 -5.46
C PHE A 44 4.03 -2.07 -5.75
N LEU A 45 4.54 -3.25 -6.12
CA LEU A 45 3.69 -4.38 -6.51
C LEU A 45 2.82 -4.92 -5.36
N SER A 46 3.35 -4.97 -4.13
CA SER A 46 2.58 -5.42 -2.96
C SER A 46 1.42 -4.50 -2.64
N ASN A 47 1.65 -3.19 -2.68
CA ASN A 47 0.59 -2.21 -2.41
C ASN A 47 -0.46 -2.19 -3.53
N ASP A 48 -0.03 -2.28 -4.78
CA ASP A 48 -0.93 -2.32 -5.93
C ASP A 48 -1.80 -3.59 -5.90
N ALA A 49 -1.21 -4.75 -5.62
CA ALA A 49 -1.95 -6.00 -5.44
C ALA A 49 -2.94 -5.92 -4.27
N ALA A 50 -2.56 -5.31 -3.14
CA ALA A 50 -3.46 -5.11 -2.01
C ALA A 50 -4.64 -4.21 -2.38
N LEU A 51 -4.42 -3.17 -3.19
CA LEU A 51 -5.46 -2.28 -3.67
C LEU A 51 -6.45 -3.00 -4.59
N ILE A 52 -5.95 -3.84 -5.50
CA ILE A 52 -6.76 -4.68 -6.39
C ILE A 52 -7.62 -5.64 -5.57
N LEU A 53 -7.05 -6.32 -4.58
CA LEU A 53 -7.80 -7.23 -3.71
C LEU A 53 -8.87 -6.50 -2.91
N THR A 54 -8.58 -5.29 -2.44
CA THR A 54 -9.55 -4.44 -1.73
C THR A 54 -10.70 -4.05 -2.65
N PHE A 55 -10.42 -3.74 -3.91
CA PHE A 55 -11.45 -3.47 -4.91
C PHE A 55 -12.40 -4.67 -5.09
N PHE A 56 -11.84 -5.87 -5.31
CA PHE A 56 -12.65 -7.08 -5.45
C PHE A 56 -13.39 -7.48 -4.18
N ASN A 57 -12.91 -7.08 -3.01
CA ASN A 57 -13.61 -7.26 -1.75
C ASN A 57 -14.74 -6.25 -1.57
N LEU A 58 -14.56 -5.01 -2.04
CA LEU A 58 -15.50 -3.91 -1.86
C LEU A 58 -16.70 -4.01 -2.81
N VAL A 59 -16.47 -4.30 -4.10
CA VAL A 59 -17.51 -4.25 -5.14
C VAL A 59 -18.74 -5.12 -4.81
N PRO A 60 -18.60 -6.40 -4.44
CA PRO A 60 -19.77 -7.21 -4.09
C PRO A 60 -20.55 -6.70 -2.87
N ARG A 61 -19.86 -5.99 -1.97
CA ARG A 61 -20.49 -5.42 -0.77
C ARG A 61 -21.36 -4.19 -1.04
N LEU A 62 -21.23 -3.60 -2.22
CA LEU A 62 -22.14 -2.52 -2.64
C LEU A 62 -23.59 -3.04 -2.77
N SER A 63 -23.75 -4.29 -3.21
CA SER A 63 -25.06 -4.92 -3.37
C SER A 63 -25.51 -5.69 -2.12
N ASN A 64 -24.59 -6.38 -1.45
CA ASN A 64 -24.87 -7.17 -0.26
C ASN A 64 -23.67 -7.11 0.70
N ARG A 65 -23.80 -6.31 1.75
CA ARG A 65 -22.74 -6.08 2.73
C ARG A 65 -22.42 -7.30 3.60
N GLU A 66 -23.39 -8.19 3.80
CA GLU A 66 -23.24 -9.34 4.69
C GLU A 66 -22.80 -10.62 3.98
N GLY A 67 -23.12 -10.76 2.70
CA GLY A 67 -22.98 -12.02 1.96
C GLY A 67 -21.58 -12.55 1.76
N LEU A 68 -20.56 -11.70 1.84
CA LEU A 68 -19.16 -12.06 1.55
C LEU A 68 -18.22 -12.05 2.75
N ILE A 69 -18.74 -11.73 3.95
CA ILE A 69 -17.86 -11.42 5.10
C ILE A 69 -17.14 -12.65 5.64
N LEU A 70 -17.83 -13.80 5.76
CA LEU A 70 -17.34 -14.90 6.57
C LEU A 70 -16.15 -15.65 5.96
N PHE A 71 -16.13 -15.87 4.66
CA PHE A 71 -15.07 -16.63 4.02
C PHE A 71 -14.28 -15.81 3.01
N THR A 72 -14.91 -15.39 1.93
CA THR A 72 -14.25 -14.70 0.85
C THR A 72 -13.78 -13.31 1.25
N GLY A 73 -14.62 -12.52 1.89
CA GLY A 73 -14.28 -11.17 2.33
C GLY A 73 -13.17 -11.16 3.38
N LEU A 74 -13.25 -12.07 4.36
CA LEU A 74 -12.24 -12.19 5.40
C LEU A 74 -10.90 -12.67 4.82
N ALA A 75 -10.94 -13.66 3.92
CA ALA A 75 -9.76 -14.17 3.24
C ALA A 75 -9.07 -13.09 2.39
N LEU A 76 -9.85 -12.32 1.62
CA LEU A 76 -9.33 -11.21 0.82
C LEU A 76 -8.73 -10.11 1.71
N SER A 77 -9.38 -9.79 2.83
CA SER A 77 -8.88 -8.80 3.78
C SER A 77 -7.58 -9.26 4.46
N ALA A 78 -7.49 -10.52 4.85
CA ALA A 78 -6.28 -11.08 5.43
C ALA A 78 -5.10 -11.06 4.44
N LEU A 79 -5.36 -11.44 3.19
CA LEU A 79 -4.35 -11.40 2.13
C LEU A 79 -3.90 -9.97 1.82
N ALA A 80 -4.84 -9.02 1.74
CA ALA A 80 -4.52 -7.61 1.56
C ALA A 80 -3.69 -7.07 2.73
N ALA A 81 -4.03 -7.42 3.97
CA ALA A 81 -3.26 -7.03 5.15
C ALA A 81 -1.83 -7.59 5.12
N ALA A 82 -1.65 -8.84 4.69
CA ALA A 82 -0.34 -9.45 4.52
C ALA A 82 0.49 -8.70 3.46
N LEU A 83 -0.11 -8.38 2.31
CA LEU A 83 0.54 -7.63 1.25
C LEU A 83 0.91 -6.20 1.69
N LEU A 84 0.05 -5.53 2.44
CA LEU A 84 0.33 -4.21 2.99
C LEU A 84 1.47 -4.25 4.03
N THR A 85 1.56 -5.31 4.81
CA THR A 85 2.66 -5.53 5.75
C THR A 85 3.99 -5.68 5.00
N ILE A 86 4.01 -6.50 3.96
CA ILE A 86 5.19 -6.66 3.09
C ILE A 86 5.55 -5.33 2.43
N GLY A 87 4.57 -4.68 1.82
CA GLY A 87 4.76 -3.37 1.17
C GLY A 87 5.27 -2.31 2.14
N GLY A 88 4.71 -2.27 3.35
CA GLY A 88 5.15 -1.36 4.41
C GLY A 88 6.58 -1.60 4.85
N PHE A 89 6.97 -2.85 5.03
CA PHE A 89 8.35 -3.21 5.38
C PHE A 89 9.35 -2.72 4.31
N TYR A 90 9.09 -3.01 3.06
CA TYR A 90 9.97 -2.58 1.97
C TYR A 90 9.90 -1.08 1.70
N GLY A 91 8.76 -0.44 1.95
CA GLY A 91 8.65 1.02 1.93
C GLY A 91 9.51 1.68 3.01
N GLY A 92 9.50 1.12 4.21
CA GLY A 92 10.40 1.54 5.29
C GLY A 92 11.87 1.36 4.90
N GLU A 93 12.22 0.28 4.23
CA GLU A 93 13.57 0.05 3.74
C GLU A 93 14.01 1.09 2.70
N LEU A 94 13.10 1.54 1.82
CA LEU A 94 13.38 2.62 0.87
C LEU A 94 13.74 3.93 1.57
N VAL A 95 13.06 4.27 2.66
CA VAL A 95 13.29 5.51 3.40
C VAL A 95 14.52 5.39 4.30
N PHE A 96 14.59 4.33 5.11
CA PHE A 96 15.63 4.19 6.14
C PHE A 96 16.90 3.50 5.63
N GLY A 97 16.76 2.50 4.75
CA GLY A 97 17.88 1.77 4.19
C GLY A 97 18.52 2.50 3.00
N PHE A 98 17.71 2.94 2.05
CA PHE A 98 18.16 3.61 0.83
C PHE A 98 18.12 5.14 0.90
N ARG A 99 17.58 5.70 1.98
CA ARG A 99 17.47 7.15 2.23
C ARG A 99 16.75 7.94 1.12
N ILE A 100 15.80 7.33 0.46
CA ILE A 100 15.00 7.99 -0.56
C ILE A 100 14.04 8.98 0.11
N GLY A 101 14.05 10.24 -0.34
CA GLY A 101 13.24 11.32 0.22
C GLY A 101 13.75 11.88 1.55
N VAL A 102 14.95 11.50 1.99
CA VAL A 102 15.57 11.98 3.22
C VAL A 102 16.53 13.12 2.90
N PHE A 103 16.43 14.21 3.69
CA PHE A 103 17.33 15.36 3.58
C PHE A 103 18.71 15.01 4.17
N GLU A 104 19.75 15.07 3.37
CA GLU A 104 21.14 15.03 3.85
C GLU A 104 21.58 16.44 4.20
N ARG A 105 22.11 16.65 5.42
CA ARG A 105 22.71 17.92 5.80
C ARG A 105 24.08 18.05 5.15
N GLU A 106 24.37 19.21 4.55
CA GLU A 106 25.69 19.52 3.97
C GLU A 106 26.86 19.38 4.95
N SER A 107 26.59 19.43 6.26
CA SER A 107 27.62 19.26 7.30
C SER A 107 28.25 17.86 7.34
N ASP A 108 27.57 16.85 6.80
CA ASP A 108 28.12 15.50 6.77
C ASP A 108 29.07 15.28 5.57
N GLN A 109 29.01 16.16 4.56
CA GLN A 109 29.88 16.08 3.39
C GLN A 109 31.28 16.70 3.64
N SER A 110 31.40 17.56 4.65
CA SER A 110 32.67 18.21 5.00
C SER A 110 33.52 17.44 6.02
N ALA A 111 33.03 16.31 6.53
CA ALA A 111 33.71 15.45 7.49
C ALA A 111 34.40 14.22 6.85
N GLU A 112 34.22 14.01 5.53
CA GLU A 112 34.93 13.01 4.73
C GLU A 112 36.06 13.65 3.94
#